data_e157432dfece454b8711f716f194b4b2
#
_entry.id   e157432dfece454b8711f716f194b4b2
#
_cell.length_a   1.000
_cell.length_b   1.000
_cell.length_c   1.000
_cell.angle_alpha   90.00
_cell.angle_beta   90.00
_cell.angle_gamma   90.00
#
_symmetry.space_group_name_H-M   'P 1'
#
loop_
_entity.id
_entity.type
_entity.pdbx_description
1 polymer ?
#
loop_
_entity_poly.entity_id
_entity_poly.type
_entity_poly.pdbx_seq_one_letter_code
_entity_poly.pdbx_strand_id
1 'polypeptide(L)'
;MRPSYRSLISVFLIALPTGLVAQASAPPRPFGTLREQADIQQRWLNARMTTVLPALMRKYAVDMWVIPMREYNEDPVFTSLVSPTTFAARRRTIYVFAMRGDSVERIALGGSSQGGVYTAVRSTQAVTGPAGGRAERNAELWGDEQWQALKRVIEERNPRTIAVNVSRVFAFSDGLSAGEMEGMREALGDKWTSRFVRHDGLALDLIATRLPDEAAFYRRMQEVAWAIIDTAFSSTVITPGVTRTDDVVWWMRQRVHDLGLGSWFQPSVEVQRRGATDAQLGSNPIIQQGDVLHCDFGIVAQRLNTDTQHMGYVLRDGETAPPPGLIAAFRNGNRLQDIVMGEIKPGRSGNEILQSSLARMRAAGIEGTVYSHPIGVNGHGAGPLIGLWDYQQGVPGRGDAPVIPAMWFSIELQATSPVPEWNGQRVSMALEEDMTIDASGAKAWALRRQTEFHLVRPTAKP
;
A
#
# COMPACT_ATOMS: atom_id res chain seq x y z
N MET A 1 48.10 -75.87 -36.30
CA MET A 1 46.98 -75.17 -36.97
C MET A 1 45.89 -74.97 -35.93
N ARG A 2 45.68 -73.75 -35.41
CA ARG A 2 44.58 -73.41 -34.57
C ARG A 2 43.82 -72.23 -35.23
N PRO A 3 42.49 -72.30 -35.38
CA PRO A 3 41.74 -71.23 -35.99
C PRO A 3 41.42 -70.14 -34.87
N SER A 4 41.62 -68.89 -35.27
CA SER A 4 41.30 -67.72 -34.47
C SER A 4 39.83 -67.34 -34.66
N TYR A 5 39.06 -67.32 -33.51
CA TYR A 5 37.72 -66.74 -33.47
C TYR A 5 37.82 -65.24 -33.30
N ARG A 6 37.31 -64.43 -34.23
CA ARG A 6 37.05 -63.03 -34.09
C ARG A 6 35.63 -62.84 -33.60
N SER A 7 35.47 -62.40 -32.36
CA SER A 7 34.18 -61.95 -31.79
C SER A 7 33.84 -60.55 -32.28
N LEU A 8 32.76 -60.41 -33.00
CA LEU A 8 32.14 -59.14 -33.35
C LEU A 8 31.28 -58.67 -32.16
N ILE A 9 31.67 -57.59 -31.50
CA ILE A 9 30.86 -56.92 -30.50
C ILE A 9 29.99 -55.88 -31.22
N SER A 10 28.68 -56.15 -31.31
CA SER A 10 27.71 -55.20 -31.82
C SER A 10 27.32 -54.24 -30.67
N VAL A 11 27.75 -52.99 -30.79
CA VAL A 11 27.33 -51.91 -29.84
C VAL A 11 25.96 -51.43 -30.29
N PHE A 12 24.93 -51.74 -29.51
CA PHE A 12 23.61 -51.14 -29.65
C PHE A 12 23.62 -49.76 -28.98
N LEU A 13 23.64 -48.69 -29.79
CA LEU A 13 23.36 -47.34 -29.32
C LEU A 13 21.85 -47.21 -29.05
N ILE A 14 21.47 -47.21 -27.77
CA ILE A 14 20.12 -46.83 -27.36
C ILE A 14 20.05 -45.29 -27.37
N ALA A 15 19.44 -44.74 -28.41
CA ALA A 15 19.07 -43.33 -28.45
C ALA A 15 17.92 -43.09 -27.44
N LEU A 16 18.23 -42.51 -26.29
CA LEU A 16 17.23 -41.98 -25.37
C LEU A 16 16.59 -40.74 -26.03
N PRO A 17 15.25 -40.68 -26.13
CA PRO A 17 14.61 -39.46 -26.58
C PRO A 17 14.85 -38.38 -25.54
N THR A 18 15.65 -37.37 -25.85
CA THR A 18 15.69 -36.11 -25.08
C THR A 18 14.38 -35.39 -25.31
N GLY A 19 13.37 -35.72 -24.48
CA GLY A 19 12.17 -34.91 -24.38
C GLY A 19 12.58 -33.51 -23.94
N LEU A 20 12.54 -32.56 -24.85
CA LEU A 20 12.52 -31.16 -24.51
C LEU A 20 11.30 -30.95 -23.57
N VAL A 21 11.51 -30.90 -22.27
CA VAL A 21 10.53 -30.37 -21.34
C VAL A 21 10.43 -28.90 -21.73
N ALA A 22 9.37 -28.54 -22.44
CA ALA A 22 9.04 -27.15 -22.70
C ALA A 22 8.96 -26.47 -21.31
N GLN A 23 9.93 -25.62 -21.00
CA GLN A 23 9.85 -24.79 -19.83
C GLN A 23 8.55 -24.00 -19.95
N ALA A 24 7.61 -24.26 -19.03
CA ALA A 24 6.40 -23.45 -18.92
C ALA A 24 6.84 -22.01 -18.81
N SER A 25 6.47 -21.18 -19.79
CA SER A 25 6.75 -19.76 -19.74
C SER A 25 6.13 -19.19 -18.47
N ALA A 26 6.92 -18.46 -17.67
CA ALA A 26 6.38 -17.78 -16.52
C ALA A 26 5.19 -16.90 -16.93
N PRO A 27 4.11 -16.82 -16.14
CA PRO A 27 2.97 -15.98 -16.45
C PRO A 27 3.41 -14.54 -16.68
N PRO A 28 2.81 -13.81 -17.64
CA PRO A 28 3.20 -12.44 -17.92
C PRO A 28 3.00 -11.56 -16.68
N ARG A 29 4.02 -10.81 -16.28
CA ARG A 29 3.96 -9.86 -15.17
C ARG A 29 3.27 -8.58 -15.62
N PRO A 30 2.25 -8.08 -14.88
CA PRO A 30 1.40 -6.97 -15.36
C PRO A 30 2.13 -5.63 -15.47
N PHE A 31 3.27 -5.45 -14.77
CA PHE A 31 3.97 -4.17 -14.66
C PHE A 31 5.38 -4.17 -15.25
N GLY A 32 5.65 -5.08 -16.16
CA GLY A 32 6.93 -5.17 -16.86
C GLY A 32 8.05 -5.79 -16.03
N THR A 33 9.30 -5.61 -16.48
CA THR A 33 10.50 -6.12 -15.84
C THR A 33 10.84 -5.34 -14.57
N LEU A 34 11.63 -5.93 -13.67
CA LEU A 34 12.09 -5.24 -12.46
C LEU A 34 12.92 -3.98 -12.76
N ARG A 35 13.66 -3.97 -13.90
CA ARG A 35 14.42 -2.78 -14.33
C ARG A 35 13.48 -1.65 -14.71
N GLU A 36 12.47 -1.92 -15.54
CA GLU A 36 11.48 -0.90 -15.94
C GLU A 36 10.74 -0.36 -14.71
N GLN A 37 10.39 -1.23 -13.76
CA GLN A 37 9.78 -0.85 -12.51
C GLN A 37 10.71 0.05 -11.67
N ALA A 38 11.99 -0.30 -11.57
CA ALA A 38 12.99 0.50 -10.86
C ALA A 38 13.17 1.89 -11.50
N ASP A 39 13.20 1.96 -12.83
CA ASP A 39 13.30 3.24 -13.55
C ASP A 39 12.08 4.15 -13.27
N ILE A 40 10.88 3.58 -13.18
CA ILE A 40 9.67 4.33 -12.80
C ILE A 40 9.78 4.86 -11.37
N GLN A 41 10.12 4.01 -10.41
CA GLN A 41 10.27 4.42 -8.99
C GLN A 41 11.36 5.48 -8.82
N GLN A 42 12.47 5.37 -9.56
CA GLN A 42 13.52 6.38 -9.49
C GLN A 42 13.06 7.74 -10.02
N ARG A 43 12.25 7.77 -11.10
CA ARG A 43 11.64 9.02 -11.57
C ARG A 43 10.69 9.62 -10.53
N TRP A 44 9.86 8.80 -9.89
CA TRP A 44 8.96 9.27 -8.83
C TRP A 44 9.75 9.81 -7.63
N LEU A 45 10.82 9.12 -7.20
CA LEU A 45 11.70 9.62 -6.15
C LEU A 45 12.27 11.00 -6.51
N ASN A 46 12.82 11.14 -7.71
CA ASN A 46 13.38 12.41 -8.18
C ASN A 46 12.32 13.53 -8.15
N ALA A 47 11.13 13.28 -8.70
CA ALA A 47 10.04 14.24 -8.71
C ALA A 47 9.60 14.63 -7.29
N ARG A 48 9.42 13.65 -6.40
CA ARG A 48 9.05 13.89 -5.00
C ARG A 48 10.06 14.77 -4.28
N MET A 49 11.35 14.50 -4.46
CA MET A 49 12.42 15.24 -3.80
C MET A 49 12.64 16.65 -4.39
N THR A 50 12.23 16.90 -5.62
CA THR A 50 12.41 18.21 -6.28
C THR A 50 11.17 19.09 -6.26
N THR A 51 9.97 18.52 -6.09
CA THR A 51 8.70 19.28 -6.11
C THR A 51 7.98 19.24 -4.77
N VAL A 52 7.72 18.04 -4.22
CA VAL A 52 6.92 17.87 -3.00
C VAL A 52 7.70 18.32 -1.76
N LEU A 53 8.91 17.82 -1.57
CA LEU A 53 9.72 18.11 -0.38
C LEU A 53 9.96 19.61 -0.17
N PRO A 54 10.41 20.41 -1.16
CA PRO A 54 10.59 21.85 -0.96
C PRO A 54 9.29 22.58 -0.62
N ALA A 55 8.17 22.18 -1.22
CA ALA A 55 6.86 22.76 -0.92
C ALA A 55 6.44 22.49 0.53
N LEU A 56 6.66 21.27 1.03
CA LEU A 56 6.34 20.90 2.41
C LEU A 56 7.23 21.61 3.43
N MET A 57 8.53 21.70 3.20
CA MET A 57 9.43 22.42 4.11
C MET A 57 9.04 23.90 4.22
N ARG A 58 8.63 24.54 3.11
CA ARG A 58 8.08 25.92 3.14
C ARG A 58 6.74 25.98 3.87
N LYS A 59 5.81 25.05 3.58
CA LYS A 59 4.48 24.99 4.23
C LYS A 59 4.61 24.96 5.76
N TYR A 60 5.57 24.20 6.26
CA TYR A 60 5.79 24.01 7.71
C TYR A 60 6.85 24.93 8.30
N ALA A 61 7.40 25.86 7.52
CA ALA A 61 8.45 26.82 7.92
C ALA A 61 9.66 26.12 8.59
N VAL A 62 10.11 25.01 8.00
CA VAL A 62 11.22 24.20 8.49
C VAL A 62 12.49 24.56 7.72
N ASP A 63 13.53 25.05 8.44
CA ASP A 63 14.84 25.35 7.83
C ASP A 63 15.64 24.06 7.57
N MET A 64 15.54 23.07 8.45
CA MET A 64 16.22 21.79 8.33
C MET A 64 15.34 20.64 8.85
N TRP A 65 15.34 19.51 8.15
CA TRP A 65 14.72 18.25 8.60
C TRP A 65 15.79 17.18 8.72
N VAL A 66 15.92 16.55 9.89
CA VAL A 66 16.91 15.53 10.20
C VAL A 66 16.23 14.22 10.52
N ILE A 67 16.57 13.16 9.79
CA ILE A 67 15.93 11.84 9.89
C ILE A 67 17.02 10.78 10.07
N PRO A 68 17.47 10.54 11.32
CA PRO A 68 18.36 9.43 11.63
C PRO A 68 17.56 8.13 11.71
N MET A 69 18.14 7.07 11.21
CA MET A 69 17.59 5.72 11.26
C MET A 69 18.70 4.67 11.24
N ARG A 70 18.37 3.45 11.65
CA ARG A 70 19.28 2.31 11.64
C ARG A 70 18.69 1.17 10.82
N GLU A 71 19.54 0.27 10.36
CA GLU A 71 19.13 -1.01 9.78
C GLU A 71 18.23 -1.76 10.77
N TYR A 72 17.06 -2.22 10.29
CA TYR A 72 15.98 -2.85 11.07
C TYR A 72 15.19 -1.92 12.00
N ASN A 73 15.46 -0.62 11.96
CA ASN A 73 14.70 0.40 12.67
C ASN A 73 14.69 1.67 11.83
N GLU A 74 14.14 1.52 10.62
CA GLU A 74 13.98 2.61 9.68
C GLU A 74 12.79 3.50 10.10
N ASP A 75 12.94 4.80 9.84
CA ASP A 75 11.84 5.75 9.96
C ASP A 75 10.74 5.43 8.95
N PRO A 76 9.45 5.56 9.27
CA PRO A 76 8.33 5.30 8.36
C PRO A 76 8.41 6.02 7.00
N VAL A 77 9.07 7.18 6.92
CA VAL A 77 9.29 7.87 5.65
C VAL A 77 10.33 7.21 4.74
N PHE A 78 11.08 6.22 5.24
CA PHE A 78 12.22 5.60 4.54
C PHE A 78 11.90 5.23 3.10
N THR A 79 10.81 4.52 2.88
CA THR A 79 10.41 4.05 1.54
C THR A 79 10.15 5.19 0.55
N SER A 80 9.77 6.39 1.06
CA SER A 80 9.56 7.61 0.27
C SER A 80 10.86 8.38 0.00
N LEU A 81 11.98 8.01 0.66
CA LEU A 81 13.27 8.69 0.55
C LEU A 81 14.31 7.96 -0.29
N VAL A 82 14.13 6.65 -0.54
CA VAL A 82 15.18 5.81 -1.09
C VAL A 82 14.90 5.31 -2.49
N SER A 83 15.98 5.08 -3.24
CA SER A 83 15.92 4.48 -4.58
C SER A 83 15.35 3.06 -4.55
N PRO A 84 14.85 2.54 -5.68
CA PRO A 84 14.32 1.19 -5.77
C PRO A 84 15.35 0.08 -5.47
N THR A 85 16.63 0.41 -5.49
CA THR A 85 17.73 -0.53 -5.22
C THR A 85 18.19 -0.53 -3.75
N THR A 86 17.52 0.24 -2.88
CA THR A 86 17.82 0.34 -1.45
C THR A 86 16.69 -0.30 -0.64
N PHE A 87 17.00 -1.37 0.08
CA PHE A 87 16.04 -2.19 0.81
C PHE A 87 16.07 -1.94 2.32
N ALA A 88 17.15 -1.38 2.84
CA ALA A 88 17.33 -1.08 4.26
C ALA A 88 18.28 0.10 4.44
N ALA A 89 18.20 0.79 5.56
CA ALA A 89 19.23 1.70 6.02
C ALA A 89 20.53 0.90 6.28
N ARG A 90 21.69 1.49 5.96
CA ARG A 90 22.98 0.84 6.26
C ARG A 90 23.45 1.27 7.64
N ARG A 91 23.59 0.33 8.57
CA ARG A 91 24.03 0.59 9.95
C ARG A 91 23.21 1.73 10.58
N ARG A 92 23.72 2.96 10.53
CA ARG A 92 22.97 4.22 10.70
C ARG A 92 23.05 5.01 9.40
N THR A 93 21.93 5.53 8.95
CA THR A 93 21.86 6.51 7.87
C THR A 93 21.10 7.73 8.39
N ILE A 94 21.65 8.93 8.17
CA ILE A 94 20.98 10.18 8.54
C ILE A 94 20.69 10.95 7.26
N TYR A 95 19.39 11.10 6.92
CA TYR A 95 18.99 12.00 5.85
C TYR A 95 18.82 13.40 6.41
N VAL A 96 19.43 14.37 5.75
CA VAL A 96 19.34 15.79 6.12
C VAL A 96 18.85 16.58 4.93
N PHE A 97 17.78 17.32 5.14
CA PHE A 97 17.19 18.26 4.20
C PHE A 97 17.37 19.67 4.73
N ALA A 98 18.03 20.55 3.98
CA ALA A 98 18.28 21.93 4.39
C ALA A 98 17.77 22.90 3.34
N MET A 99 16.94 23.86 3.72
CA MET A 99 16.44 24.90 2.83
C MET A 99 17.58 25.80 2.31
N ARG A 100 17.55 26.06 0.99
CA ARG A 100 18.47 26.96 0.28
C ARG A 100 17.65 27.85 -0.67
N GLY A 101 17.14 28.95 -0.14
CA GLY A 101 16.15 29.74 -0.91
C GLY A 101 14.92 28.89 -1.21
N ASP A 102 14.60 28.73 -2.48
CA ASP A 102 13.45 27.92 -2.94
C ASP A 102 13.75 26.43 -3.14
N SER A 103 15.01 26.02 -2.99
CA SER A 103 15.43 24.65 -3.16
C SER A 103 15.79 23.99 -1.83
N VAL A 104 15.94 22.66 -1.84
CA VAL A 104 16.35 21.85 -0.70
C VAL A 104 17.65 21.12 -1.04
N GLU A 105 18.67 21.37 -0.26
CA GLU A 105 19.88 20.56 -0.23
C GLU A 105 19.56 19.22 0.44
N ARG A 106 19.98 18.11 -0.17
CA ARG A 106 19.68 16.75 0.26
C ARG A 106 20.98 16.01 0.53
N ILE A 107 21.19 15.61 1.77
CA ILE A 107 22.44 14.98 2.22
C ILE A 107 22.11 13.62 2.84
N ALA A 108 22.90 12.60 2.51
CA ALA A 108 22.85 11.29 3.14
C ALA A 108 24.18 11.03 3.87
N LEU A 109 24.13 11.03 5.21
CA LEU A 109 25.26 10.71 6.05
C LEU A 109 25.27 9.19 6.32
N GLY A 110 26.29 8.49 5.85
CA GLY A 110 26.41 7.03 5.95
C GLY A 110 25.58 6.26 4.90
N GLY A 111 24.78 6.96 4.08
CA GLY A 111 24.00 6.38 2.98
C GLY A 111 24.65 6.53 1.62
N SER A 112 23.96 6.07 0.58
CA SER A 112 24.34 6.27 -0.83
C SER A 112 23.67 7.52 -1.43
N SER A 113 24.06 7.89 -2.65
CA SER A 113 23.45 9.01 -3.39
C SER A 113 22.02 8.73 -3.86
N GLN A 114 21.50 7.53 -3.71
CA GLN A 114 20.15 7.13 -4.14
C GLN A 114 19.84 7.51 -5.61
N GLY A 115 20.74 7.13 -6.51
CA GLY A 115 20.62 7.49 -7.93
C GLY A 115 20.90 8.99 -8.23
N GLY A 116 21.72 9.65 -7.43
CA GLY A 116 22.06 11.06 -7.60
C GLY A 116 21.10 12.04 -6.91
N VAL A 117 20.14 11.54 -6.14
CA VAL A 117 19.17 12.37 -5.39
C VAL A 117 19.85 13.11 -4.23
N TYR A 118 20.84 12.48 -3.60
CA TYR A 118 21.53 13.01 -2.42
C TYR A 118 23.03 13.21 -2.65
N THR A 119 23.59 14.19 -1.98
CA THR A 119 25.04 14.27 -1.73
C THR A 119 25.36 13.26 -0.62
N ALA A 120 26.06 12.18 -0.98
CA ALA A 120 26.49 11.17 -0.03
C ALA A 120 27.75 11.61 0.69
N VAL A 121 27.71 11.69 2.02
CA VAL A 121 28.87 11.99 2.86
C VAL A 121 29.42 10.68 3.43
N ARG A 122 30.65 10.34 3.05
CA ARG A 122 31.37 9.16 3.49
C ARG A 122 32.65 9.57 4.25
N SER A 123 33.17 8.65 5.06
CA SER A 123 34.46 8.83 5.72
C SER A 123 35.55 9.06 4.68
N THR A 124 36.51 9.94 5.01
CA THR A 124 37.74 10.15 4.24
C THR A 124 38.77 9.06 4.47
N GLN A 125 38.58 8.16 5.44
CA GLN A 125 39.47 7.05 5.71
C GLN A 125 39.43 6.03 4.57
N ALA A 126 40.60 5.65 4.06
CA ALA A 126 40.70 4.59 3.08
C ALA A 126 40.35 3.23 3.72
N VAL A 127 39.63 2.37 3.01
CA VAL A 127 39.45 0.98 3.40
C VAL A 127 40.73 0.23 3.07
N THR A 128 41.53 -0.12 4.08
CA THR A 128 42.63 -1.09 3.94
C THR A 128 42.03 -2.47 3.77
N GLY A 129 41.86 -2.93 2.53
CA GLY A 129 41.50 -4.31 2.23
C GLY A 129 42.72 -5.21 2.15
N PRO A 130 42.55 -6.56 2.23
CA PRO A 130 43.66 -7.46 1.93
C PRO A 130 44.17 -7.18 0.53
N ALA A 131 45.51 -7.20 0.39
CA ALA A 131 46.23 -6.93 -0.84
C ALA A 131 45.69 -7.78 -2.01
N GLY A 132 44.92 -7.19 -2.90
CA GLY A 132 44.29 -7.85 -4.02
C GLY A 132 43.37 -6.94 -4.81
N GLY A 133 43.88 -5.86 -5.37
CA GLY A 133 43.41 -5.31 -6.66
C GLY A 133 41.98 -4.74 -6.79
N ARG A 134 41.31 -4.33 -5.71
CA ARG A 134 40.09 -3.49 -5.82
C ARG A 134 40.45 -2.04 -5.48
N ALA A 135 39.97 -1.11 -6.31
CA ALA A 135 40.12 0.32 -6.08
C ALA A 135 39.78 0.67 -4.63
N GLU A 136 40.59 1.50 -4.01
CA GLU A 136 40.36 2.06 -2.68
C GLU A 136 38.95 2.64 -2.61
N ARG A 137 38.15 2.12 -1.71
CA ARG A 137 36.82 2.68 -1.41
C ARG A 137 36.93 3.48 -0.13
N ASN A 138 36.34 4.67 -0.10
CA ASN A 138 36.15 5.37 1.15
C ASN A 138 35.33 4.54 2.12
N ALA A 139 35.74 4.44 3.36
CA ALA A 139 34.99 3.80 4.42
C ALA A 139 33.61 4.47 4.59
N GLU A 140 32.63 3.73 5.04
CA GLU A 140 31.37 4.31 5.48
C GLU A 140 31.58 4.98 6.84
N LEU A 141 30.91 6.12 7.07
CA LEU A 141 30.86 6.74 8.39
C LEU A 141 30.39 5.73 9.43
N TRP A 142 31.00 5.73 10.62
CA TRP A 142 30.73 4.75 11.65
C TRP A 142 30.61 5.38 13.03
N GLY A 143 29.67 4.86 13.87
CA GLY A 143 29.52 5.27 15.26
C GLY A 143 29.37 6.80 15.41
N ASP A 144 30.17 7.37 16.29
CA ASP A 144 30.13 8.81 16.61
C ASP A 144 30.57 9.71 15.46
N GLU A 145 31.33 9.19 14.51
CA GLU A 145 31.72 9.93 13.31
C GLU A 145 30.50 10.44 12.53
N GLN A 146 29.41 9.68 12.52
CA GLN A 146 28.13 10.09 11.87
C GLN A 146 27.50 11.28 12.59
N TRP A 147 27.53 11.30 13.92
CA TRP A 147 27.02 12.42 14.71
C TRP A 147 27.89 13.66 14.54
N GLN A 148 29.19 13.50 14.49
CA GLN A 148 30.11 14.60 14.21
C GLN A 148 29.92 15.18 12.80
N ALA A 149 29.63 14.31 11.81
CA ALA A 149 29.28 14.76 10.45
C ALA A 149 27.96 15.54 10.45
N LEU A 150 26.94 15.08 11.18
CA LEU A 150 25.67 15.81 11.34
C LEU A 150 25.91 17.17 11.99
N LYS A 151 26.70 17.23 13.06
CA LYS A 151 27.01 18.48 13.74
C LYS A 151 27.67 19.49 12.80
N ARG A 152 28.68 19.09 12.01
CA ARG A 152 29.28 19.96 10.99
C ARG A 152 28.27 20.48 9.98
N VAL A 153 27.38 19.60 9.47
CA VAL A 153 26.31 19.97 8.53
C VAL A 153 25.42 21.05 9.13
N ILE A 154 25.02 20.90 10.40
CA ILE A 154 24.18 21.87 11.11
C ILE A 154 24.92 23.18 11.37
N GLU A 155 26.16 23.11 11.80
CA GLU A 155 27.00 24.30 12.08
C GLU A 155 27.22 25.18 10.84
N GLU A 156 27.54 24.56 9.70
CA GLU A 156 27.71 25.23 8.42
C GLU A 156 26.46 25.94 7.90
N ARG A 157 25.29 25.40 8.22
CA ARG A 157 23.98 25.87 7.70
C ARG A 157 23.25 26.76 8.69
N ASN A 158 23.57 26.63 9.97
CA ASN A 158 23.00 27.39 11.08
C ASN A 158 21.45 27.54 11.01
N PRO A 159 20.68 26.42 10.89
CA PRO A 159 19.22 26.49 10.78
C PRO A 159 18.59 27.05 12.04
N ARG A 160 17.51 27.83 11.92
CA ARG A 160 16.73 28.34 13.06
C ARG A 160 15.82 27.25 13.63
N THR A 161 15.30 26.38 12.77
CA THR A 161 14.43 25.26 13.13
C THR A 161 14.99 23.96 12.56
N ILE A 162 14.98 22.91 13.36
CA ILE A 162 15.39 21.54 13.00
C ILE A 162 14.22 20.60 13.27
N ALA A 163 13.53 20.15 12.24
CA ALA A 163 12.46 19.18 12.40
C ALA A 163 13.01 17.78 12.67
N VAL A 164 12.34 17.08 13.59
CA VAL A 164 12.58 15.68 13.94
C VAL A 164 11.28 14.91 13.99
N ASN A 165 11.28 13.62 13.60
CA ASN A 165 10.09 12.78 13.54
C ASN A 165 9.76 12.19 14.92
N VAL A 166 9.03 12.95 15.73
CA VAL A 166 8.51 12.53 17.02
C VAL A 166 7.05 12.97 17.12
N SER A 167 6.15 12.01 17.24
CA SER A 167 4.70 12.23 17.35
C SER A 167 4.10 11.34 18.44
N ARG A 168 3.00 11.81 19.05
CA ARG A 168 2.15 11.01 19.93
C ARG A 168 0.90 10.48 19.25
N VAL A 169 0.63 10.93 18.03
CA VAL A 169 -0.62 10.68 17.31
C VAL A 169 -0.37 9.84 16.05
N PHE A 170 0.63 10.22 15.26
CA PHE A 170 0.87 9.62 13.96
C PHE A 170 2.13 8.77 13.97
N ALA A 171 1.98 7.45 13.90
CA ALA A 171 3.10 6.52 13.77
C ALA A 171 4.01 6.85 12.56
N PHE A 172 3.44 7.37 11.47
CA PHE A 172 4.20 7.81 10.30
C PHE A 172 5.14 9.00 10.56
N SER A 173 4.94 9.72 11.65
CA SER A 173 5.75 10.88 12.06
C SER A 173 6.52 10.63 13.35
N ASP A 174 6.60 9.37 13.81
CA ASP A 174 7.24 8.96 15.07
C ASP A 174 8.37 7.94 14.82
N GLY A 175 9.23 8.23 13.84
CA GLY A 175 10.32 7.33 13.45
C GLY A 175 11.62 7.50 14.23
N LEU A 176 11.79 8.60 14.98
CA LEU A 176 12.99 8.85 15.75
C LEU A 176 12.98 8.04 17.05
N SER A 177 13.73 6.94 17.09
CA SER A 177 13.83 6.10 18.29
C SER A 177 14.49 6.84 19.47
N ALA A 178 14.19 6.42 20.70
CA ALA A 178 14.75 7.03 21.92
C ALA A 178 16.29 7.02 21.89
N GLY A 179 16.92 5.90 21.53
CA GLY A 179 18.38 5.81 21.48
C GLY A 179 19.02 6.71 20.43
N GLU A 180 18.38 6.89 19.26
CA GLU A 180 18.87 7.83 18.24
C GLU A 180 18.68 9.30 18.70
N MET A 181 17.59 9.60 19.41
CA MET A 181 17.37 10.90 20.02
C MET A 181 18.41 11.22 21.08
N GLU A 182 18.75 10.28 21.95
CA GLU A 182 19.77 10.44 23.00
C GLU A 182 21.13 10.70 22.37
N GLY A 183 21.61 9.84 21.48
CA GLY A 183 22.91 10.02 20.80
C GLY A 183 22.99 11.33 20.00
N MET A 184 21.91 11.73 19.33
CA MET A 184 21.84 13.00 18.61
C MET A 184 21.94 14.20 19.57
N ARG A 185 21.23 14.16 20.70
CA ARG A 185 21.28 15.24 21.72
C ARG A 185 22.65 15.37 22.34
N GLU A 186 23.27 14.26 22.71
CA GLU A 186 24.63 14.25 23.27
C GLU A 186 25.64 14.87 22.29
N ALA A 187 25.59 14.49 21.02
CA ALA A 187 26.53 14.99 20.01
C ALA A 187 26.32 16.46 19.66
N LEU A 188 25.06 16.93 19.59
CA LEU A 188 24.73 18.28 19.16
C LEU A 188 24.80 19.30 20.29
N GLY A 189 24.47 18.91 21.52
CA GLY A 189 24.37 19.79 22.69
C GLY A 189 23.20 20.77 22.64
N ASP A 190 23.00 21.52 23.75
CA ASP A 190 21.82 22.37 23.97
C ASP A 190 21.64 23.46 22.92
N LYS A 191 22.75 24.00 22.38
CA LYS A 191 22.71 25.03 21.33
C LYS A 191 21.84 24.64 20.15
N TRP A 192 21.91 23.38 19.73
CA TRP A 192 21.21 22.89 18.53
C TRP A 192 19.90 22.17 18.88
N THR A 193 19.88 21.45 19.98
CA THR A 193 18.69 20.71 20.40
C THR A 193 17.53 21.61 20.87
N SER A 194 17.85 22.83 21.34
CA SER A 194 16.84 23.86 21.62
C SER A 194 16.09 24.35 20.37
N ARG A 195 16.61 24.06 19.15
CA ARG A 195 15.97 24.40 17.87
C ARG A 195 15.13 23.25 17.29
N PHE A 196 15.00 22.12 18.02
CA PHE A 196 14.20 21.00 17.59
C PHE A 196 12.71 21.37 17.58
N VAL A 197 12.06 21.08 16.47
CA VAL A 197 10.62 21.23 16.28
C VAL A 197 9.98 19.92 15.85
N ARG A 198 8.74 19.72 16.23
CA ARG A 198 7.95 18.54 15.86
C ARG A 198 6.83 18.99 14.94
N HIS A 199 6.75 18.42 13.77
CA HIS A 199 5.68 18.71 12.81
C HIS A 199 5.15 17.39 12.26
N ASP A 200 4.05 16.90 12.85
CA ASP A 200 3.41 15.66 12.42
C ASP A 200 3.11 15.67 10.92
N GLY A 201 2.63 16.80 10.41
CA GLY A 201 2.27 16.95 9.01
C GLY A 201 3.45 16.85 8.03
N LEU A 202 4.70 17.10 8.44
CA LEU A 202 5.82 17.09 7.50
C LEU A 202 6.07 15.68 6.92
N ALA A 203 6.22 14.68 7.79
CA ALA A 203 6.37 13.29 7.38
C ALA A 203 5.07 12.74 6.78
N LEU A 204 3.93 13.05 7.43
CA LEU A 204 2.62 12.61 6.99
C LEU A 204 2.32 13.04 5.55
N ASP A 205 2.50 14.32 5.24
CA ASP A 205 2.21 14.88 3.92
C ASP A 205 3.21 14.41 2.86
N LEU A 206 4.48 14.16 3.23
CA LEU A 206 5.46 13.59 2.30
C LEU A 206 5.04 12.19 1.83
N ILE A 207 4.57 11.36 2.77
CA ILE A 207 4.08 10.01 2.45
C ILE A 207 2.75 10.09 1.68
N ALA A 208 1.84 10.97 2.10
CA ALA A 208 0.48 11.07 1.55
C ALA A 208 0.39 11.70 0.16
N THR A 209 1.24 12.69 -0.13
CA THR A 209 1.17 13.43 -1.40
C THR A 209 1.51 12.53 -2.59
N ARG A 210 0.60 12.40 -3.52
CA ARG A 210 0.75 11.61 -4.74
C ARG A 210 1.26 12.48 -5.90
N LEU A 211 2.03 11.84 -6.79
CA LEU A 211 2.49 12.46 -8.03
C LEU A 211 1.47 12.18 -9.15
N PRO A 212 1.31 13.08 -10.12
CA PRO A 212 0.41 12.82 -11.25
C PRO A 212 0.71 11.51 -12.00
N ASP A 213 1.98 11.19 -12.18
CA ASP A 213 2.41 9.97 -12.89
C ASP A 213 2.10 8.68 -12.10
N GLU A 214 1.93 8.75 -10.77
CA GLU A 214 1.52 7.61 -9.96
C GLU A 214 0.07 7.20 -10.28
N ALA A 215 -0.82 8.15 -10.61
CA ALA A 215 -2.25 7.88 -10.84
C ALA A 215 -2.50 6.93 -12.02
N ALA A 216 -1.79 7.10 -13.14
CA ALA A 216 -1.94 6.22 -14.29
C ALA A 216 -1.47 4.78 -13.99
N PHE A 217 -0.39 4.64 -13.22
CA PHE A 217 0.09 3.33 -12.75
C PHE A 217 -0.90 2.70 -11.76
N TYR A 218 -1.43 3.49 -10.84
CA TYR A 218 -2.38 3.05 -9.83
C TYR A 218 -3.69 2.54 -10.45
N ARG A 219 -4.19 3.22 -11.49
CA ARG A 219 -5.35 2.75 -12.26
C ARG A 219 -5.11 1.34 -12.82
N ARG A 220 -3.91 1.06 -13.35
CA ARG A 220 -3.56 -0.29 -13.84
C ARG A 220 -3.48 -1.32 -12.71
N MET A 221 -3.05 -0.91 -11.52
CA MET A 221 -3.10 -1.80 -10.33
C MET A 221 -4.53 -2.17 -10.00
N GLN A 222 -5.46 -1.21 -10.03
CA GLN A 222 -6.88 -1.45 -9.82
C GLN A 222 -7.47 -2.40 -10.89
N GLU A 223 -7.07 -2.26 -12.14
CA GLU A 223 -7.50 -3.17 -13.21
C GLU A 223 -7.06 -4.63 -12.91
N VAL A 224 -5.86 -4.81 -12.38
CA VAL A 224 -5.35 -6.15 -11.98
C VAL A 224 -6.10 -6.69 -10.75
N ALA A 225 -6.32 -5.87 -9.72
CA ALA A 225 -7.07 -6.26 -8.52
C ALA A 225 -8.51 -6.68 -8.90
N TRP A 226 -9.20 -5.88 -9.70
CA TRP A 226 -10.53 -6.19 -10.22
C TRP A 226 -10.57 -7.50 -11.00
N ALA A 227 -9.61 -7.75 -11.88
CA ALA A 227 -9.55 -8.98 -12.66
C ALA A 227 -9.34 -10.23 -11.79
N ILE A 228 -8.59 -10.09 -10.69
CA ILE A 228 -8.42 -11.18 -9.70
C ILE A 228 -9.73 -11.45 -9.00
N ILE A 229 -10.42 -10.41 -8.50
CA ILE A 229 -11.72 -10.55 -7.80
C ILE A 229 -12.78 -11.12 -8.75
N ASP A 230 -12.88 -10.60 -9.98
CA ASP A 230 -13.85 -11.09 -10.98
C ASP A 230 -13.68 -12.59 -11.28
N THR A 231 -12.42 -13.04 -11.38
CA THR A 231 -12.11 -14.46 -11.56
C THR A 231 -12.40 -15.27 -10.28
N ALA A 232 -12.03 -14.73 -9.10
CA ALA A 232 -12.26 -15.38 -7.81
C ALA A 232 -13.78 -15.63 -7.57
N PHE A 233 -14.62 -14.66 -7.94
CA PHE A 233 -16.06 -14.72 -7.81
C PHE A 233 -16.75 -15.23 -9.09
N SER A 234 -16.15 -16.24 -9.70
CA SER A 234 -16.71 -16.93 -10.87
C SER A 234 -16.71 -18.44 -10.72
N SER A 235 -17.38 -19.14 -11.64
CA SER A 235 -17.36 -20.61 -11.70
C SER A 235 -15.99 -21.22 -12.05
N THR A 236 -15.00 -20.39 -12.39
CA THR A 236 -13.60 -20.84 -12.56
C THR A 236 -13.00 -21.26 -11.21
N VAL A 237 -13.38 -20.60 -10.13
CA VAL A 237 -12.85 -20.83 -8.78
C VAL A 237 -13.89 -21.45 -7.85
N ILE A 238 -15.16 -21.02 -7.95
CA ILE A 238 -16.21 -21.44 -7.03
C ILE A 238 -17.09 -22.51 -7.67
N THR A 239 -17.11 -23.68 -7.05
CA THR A 239 -18.09 -24.75 -7.30
C THR A 239 -19.06 -24.77 -6.10
N PRO A 240 -20.30 -24.26 -6.25
CA PRO A 240 -21.27 -24.24 -5.15
C PRO A 240 -21.50 -25.65 -4.57
N GLY A 241 -21.57 -25.76 -3.24
CA GLY A 241 -21.69 -27.03 -2.52
C GLY A 241 -20.37 -27.76 -2.27
N VAL A 242 -19.24 -27.24 -2.80
CA VAL A 242 -17.90 -27.84 -2.68
C VAL A 242 -16.88 -26.84 -2.14
N THR A 243 -16.72 -25.70 -2.82
CA THR A 243 -15.71 -24.69 -2.50
C THR A 243 -16.03 -23.98 -1.19
N ARG A 244 -15.03 -23.85 -0.32
CA ARG A 244 -15.10 -23.07 0.92
C ARG A 244 -14.60 -21.65 0.71
N THR A 245 -14.96 -20.75 1.61
CA THR A 245 -14.46 -19.35 1.55
C THR A 245 -12.94 -19.29 1.63
N ASP A 246 -12.29 -20.12 2.45
CA ASP A 246 -10.83 -20.17 2.59
C ASP A 246 -10.14 -20.67 1.29
N ASP A 247 -10.77 -21.56 0.54
CA ASP A 247 -10.24 -22.00 -0.77
C ASP A 247 -10.13 -20.83 -1.75
N VAL A 248 -11.10 -19.91 -1.74
CA VAL A 248 -11.09 -18.69 -2.58
C VAL A 248 -10.02 -17.73 -2.11
N VAL A 249 -9.86 -17.53 -0.79
CA VAL A 249 -8.81 -16.69 -0.20
C VAL A 249 -7.41 -17.17 -0.64
N TRP A 250 -7.15 -18.47 -0.52
CA TRP A 250 -5.84 -19.02 -0.91
C TRP A 250 -5.62 -18.98 -2.41
N TRP A 251 -6.68 -19.14 -3.22
CA TRP A 251 -6.59 -18.93 -4.67
C TRP A 251 -6.20 -17.49 -5.00
N MET A 252 -6.82 -16.48 -4.37
CA MET A 252 -6.48 -15.07 -4.57
C MET A 252 -5.02 -14.78 -4.19
N ARG A 253 -4.55 -15.30 -3.03
CA ARG A 253 -3.17 -15.19 -2.58
C ARG A 253 -2.18 -15.82 -3.56
N GLN A 254 -2.49 -17.02 -4.03
CA GLN A 254 -1.65 -17.71 -5.02
C GLN A 254 -1.60 -16.90 -6.33
N ARG A 255 -2.73 -16.36 -6.77
CA ARG A 255 -2.79 -15.56 -7.98
C ARG A 255 -1.94 -14.28 -7.91
N VAL A 256 -1.96 -13.59 -6.77
CA VAL A 256 -1.09 -12.43 -6.51
C VAL A 256 0.39 -12.84 -6.61
N HIS A 257 0.76 -13.95 -5.97
CA HIS A 257 2.13 -14.48 -6.01
C HIS A 257 2.57 -14.83 -7.45
N ASP A 258 1.73 -15.53 -8.22
CA ASP A 258 2.03 -15.95 -9.59
C ASP A 258 2.26 -14.76 -10.53
N LEU A 259 1.56 -13.64 -10.29
CA LEU A 259 1.75 -12.38 -11.00
C LEU A 259 3.00 -11.61 -10.54
N GLY A 260 3.70 -12.08 -9.49
CA GLY A 260 4.86 -11.42 -8.92
C GLY A 260 4.52 -10.13 -8.18
N LEU A 261 3.32 -10.07 -7.60
CA LEU A 261 2.83 -8.97 -6.79
C LEU A 261 2.96 -9.27 -5.30
N GLY A 262 2.83 -8.25 -4.46
CA GLY A 262 2.75 -8.38 -3.02
C GLY A 262 1.31 -8.29 -2.51
N SER A 263 1.13 -8.70 -1.25
CA SER A 263 -0.07 -8.42 -0.44
C SER A 263 0.36 -7.67 0.81
N TRP A 264 -0.49 -6.83 1.35
CA TRP A 264 -0.21 -6.10 2.58
C TRP A 264 -1.11 -6.53 3.75
N PHE A 265 -2.17 -7.30 3.45
CA PHE A 265 -3.01 -8.00 4.42
C PHE A 265 -3.47 -9.34 3.85
N GLN A 266 -4.03 -10.19 4.72
CA GLN A 266 -4.67 -11.44 4.32
C GLN A 266 -6.05 -11.11 3.77
N PRO A 267 -6.36 -11.44 2.52
CA PRO A 267 -7.71 -11.29 1.99
C PRO A 267 -8.74 -12.03 2.84
N SER A 268 -9.97 -11.54 2.86
CA SER A 268 -11.10 -12.25 3.44
C SER A 268 -12.15 -12.58 2.38
N VAL A 269 -12.89 -13.67 2.59
CA VAL A 269 -14.10 -14.00 1.85
C VAL A 269 -15.17 -14.45 2.84
N GLU A 270 -16.29 -13.77 2.82
CA GLU A 270 -17.40 -13.98 3.75
C GLU A 270 -18.69 -14.33 2.99
N VAL A 271 -19.61 -14.95 3.69
CA VAL A 271 -20.92 -15.38 3.15
C VAL A 271 -22.04 -14.84 4.00
N GLN A 272 -23.03 -14.24 3.36
CA GLN A 272 -24.35 -14.03 3.95
C GLN A 272 -25.36 -14.94 3.26
N ARG A 273 -26.13 -15.70 4.04
CA ARG A 273 -27.07 -16.72 3.54
C ARG A 273 -28.48 -16.49 4.07
N ARG A 274 -29.46 -16.66 3.20
CA ARG A 274 -30.87 -16.58 3.59
C ARG A 274 -31.20 -17.57 4.72
N GLY A 275 -31.73 -17.03 5.82
CA GLY A 275 -32.19 -17.82 6.97
C GLY A 275 -31.06 -18.31 7.90
N ALA A 276 -29.80 -17.87 7.66
CA ALA A 276 -28.68 -18.20 8.53
C ALA A 276 -28.05 -16.93 9.16
N THR A 277 -27.48 -17.10 10.34
CA THR A 277 -26.65 -16.10 11.00
C THR A 277 -25.18 -16.43 10.79
N ASP A 278 -24.28 -15.45 10.98
CA ASP A 278 -22.83 -15.63 10.88
C ASP A 278 -22.33 -16.73 11.83
N ALA A 279 -22.88 -16.79 13.04
CA ALA A 279 -22.55 -17.84 14.02
C ALA A 279 -22.90 -19.25 13.53
N GLN A 280 -23.97 -19.39 12.73
CA GLN A 280 -24.36 -20.69 12.15
C GLN A 280 -23.51 -21.06 10.93
N LEU A 281 -23.02 -20.08 10.20
CA LEU A 281 -22.13 -20.28 9.04
C LEU A 281 -20.71 -20.63 9.47
N GLY A 282 -20.25 -20.04 10.57
CA GLY A 282 -18.87 -20.15 11.04
C GLY A 282 -17.89 -19.37 10.14
N SER A 283 -16.60 -19.54 10.39
CA SER A 283 -15.54 -18.76 9.75
C SER A 283 -15.11 -19.27 8.36
N ASN A 284 -15.49 -20.49 7.97
CA ASN A 284 -15.09 -21.09 6.69
C ASN A 284 -16.23 -21.94 6.09
N PRO A 285 -17.37 -21.32 5.74
CA PRO A 285 -18.51 -22.05 5.21
C PRO A 285 -18.26 -22.56 3.80
N ILE A 286 -18.94 -23.67 3.46
CA ILE A 286 -19.08 -24.09 2.06
C ILE A 286 -20.04 -23.13 1.37
N ILE A 287 -19.60 -22.53 0.27
CA ILE A 287 -20.37 -21.59 -0.55
C ILE A 287 -21.51 -22.37 -1.23
N GLN A 288 -22.73 -21.84 -1.17
CA GLN A 288 -23.95 -22.43 -1.72
C GLN A 288 -24.61 -21.53 -2.75
N GLN A 289 -25.48 -22.11 -3.58
CA GLN A 289 -26.34 -21.33 -4.44
C GLN A 289 -27.25 -20.42 -3.61
N GLY A 290 -27.36 -19.16 -4.01
CA GLY A 290 -28.12 -18.12 -3.34
C GLY A 290 -27.39 -17.38 -2.23
N ASP A 291 -26.11 -17.68 -2.01
CA ASP A 291 -25.24 -16.92 -1.09
C ASP A 291 -24.87 -15.57 -1.68
N VAL A 292 -24.85 -14.57 -0.82
CA VAL A 292 -24.17 -13.30 -1.06
C VAL A 292 -22.75 -13.44 -0.56
N LEU A 293 -21.78 -13.14 -1.42
CA LEU A 293 -20.36 -13.16 -1.12
C LEU A 293 -19.87 -11.74 -0.89
N HIS A 294 -18.90 -11.60 -0.01
CA HIS A 294 -18.10 -10.40 0.20
C HIS A 294 -16.64 -10.79 0.16
N CYS A 295 -15.78 -9.97 -0.43
CA CYS A 295 -14.33 -10.08 -0.23
C CYS A 295 -13.73 -8.73 0.10
N ASP A 296 -12.67 -8.79 0.89
CA ASP A 296 -11.75 -7.68 1.14
C ASP A 296 -10.39 -8.08 0.57
N PHE A 297 -9.84 -7.26 -0.36
CA PHE A 297 -8.70 -7.64 -1.17
C PHE A 297 -7.85 -6.45 -1.64
N GLY A 298 -6.54 -6.57 -1.45
CA GLY A 298 -5.57 -5.59 -1.94
C GLY A 298 -4.30 -6.21 -2.50
N ILE A 299 -3.64 -5.49 -3.40
CA ILE A 299 -2.34 -5.86 -3.98
C ILE A 299 -1.30 -4.78 -3.75
N VAL A 300 -0.02 -5.19 -3.77
CA VAL A 300 1.13 -4.29 -3.68
C VAL A 300 1.97 -4.36 -4.95
N ALA A 301 2.22 -3.21 -5.55
CA ALA A 301 3.17 -3.05 -6.64
C ALA A 301 3.83 -1.68 -6.58
N GLN A 302 5.11 -1.57 -6.92
CA GLN A 302 5.83 -0.29 -6.96
C GLN A 302 5.77 0.52 -5.65
N ARG A 303 5.69 -0.15 -4.50
CA ARG A 303 5.48 0.47 -3.17
C ARG A 303 4.14 1.20 -3.03
N LEU A 304 3.17 0.89 -3.88
CA LEU A 304 1.78 1.34 -3.75
C LEU A 304 0.90 0.15 -3.37
N ASN A 305 -0.14 0.43 -2.61
CA ASN A 305 -1.11 -0.55 -2.15
C ASN A 305 -2.48 -0.18 -2.69
N THR A 306 -3.28 -1.18 -3.04
CA THR A 306 -4.72 -1.04 -3.32
C THR A 306 -5.53 -1.64 -2.20
N ASP A 307 -6.77 -1.20 -2.06
CA ASP A 307 -7.76 -1.74 -1.15
C ASP A 307 -9.14 -1.71 -1.78
N THR A 308 -9.83 -2.85 -1.78
CA THR A 308 -11.13 -2.95 -2.44
C THR A 308 -12.00 -4.02 -1.78
N GLN A 309 -13.25 -3.70 -1.50
CA GLN A 309 -14.25 -4.67 -1.05
C GLN A 309 -15.36 -4.81 -2.09
N HIS A 310 -15.55 -6.03 -2.54
CA HIS A 310 -16.55 -6.36 -3.56
C HIS A 310 -17.57 -7.38 -3.08
N MET A 311 -18.77 -7.26 -3.66
CA MET A 311 -19.87 -8.18 -3.43
C MET A 311 -20.04 -9.14 -4.62
N GLY A 312 -20.30 -10.40 -4.30
CA GLY A 312 -20.67 -11.44 -5.25
C GLY A 312 -22.04 -12.07 -4.92
N TYR A 313 -22.63 -12.73 -5.90
CA TYR A 313 -23.84 -13.53 -5.70
C TYR A 313 -23.74 -14.85 -6.44
N VAL A 314 -24.05 -15.93 -5.75
CA VAL A 314 -24.06 -17.27 -6.32
C VAL A 314 -25.47 -17.57 -6.86
N LEU A 315 -25.62 -17.54 -8.17
CA LEU A 315 -26.92 -17.78 -8.82
C LEU A 315 -27.49 -19.16 -8.48
N ARG A 316 -28.80 -19.21 -8.25
CA ARG A 316 -29.56 -20.49 -8.19
C ARG A 316 -29.85 -21.00 -9.59
N ASP A 317 -30.24 -22.25 -9.69
CA ASP A 317 -30.69 -22.83 -10.95
C ASP A 317 -31.84 -22.00 -11.54
N GLY A 318 -31.69 -21.57 -12.78
CA GLY A 318 -32.68 -20.74 -13.49
C GLY A 318 -32.60 -19.22 -13.21
N GLU A 319 -31.81 -18.79 -12.24
CA GLU A 319 -31.56 -17.35 -12.00
C GLU A 319 -30.57 -16.76 -13.01
N THR A 320 -30.84 -15.53 -13.45
CA THR A 320 -29.96 -14.76 -14.33
C THR A 320 -29.39 -13.52 -13.61
N ALA A 321 -29.98 -13.14 -12.47
CA ALA A 321 -29.61 -11.97 -11.67
C ALA A 321 -29.91 -12.22 -10.19
N PRO A 322 -29.30 -11.48 -9.25
CA PRO A 322 -29.67 -11.50 -7.85
C PRO A 322 -31.12 -11.05 -7.63
N PRO A 323 -31.75 -11.43 -6.51
CA PRO A 323 -33.06 -10.91 -6.12
C PRO A 323 -33.12 -9.38 -6.09
N PRO A 324 -34.26 -8.77 -6.47
CA PRO A 324 -34.40 -7.30 -6.52
C PRO A 324 -34.07 -6.59 -5.21
N GLY A 325 -34.41 -7.21 -4.06
CA GLY A 325 -34.07 -6.66 -2.74
C GLY A 325 -32.56 -6.57 -2.49
N LEU A 326 -31.78 -7.55 -2.96
CA LEU A 326 -30.30 -7.50 -2.88
C LEU A 326 -29.74 -6.40 -3.79
N ILE A 327 -30.29 -6.24 -5.00
CA ILE A 327 -29.89 -5.16 -5.91
C ILE A 327 -30.19 -3.78 -5.29
N ALA A 328 -31.34 -3.64 -4.63
CA ALA A 328 -31.71 -2.42 -3.93
C ALA A 328 -30.77 -2.12 -2.75
N ALA A 329 -30.40 -3.13 -1.96
CA ALA A 329 -29.43 -3.03 -0.88
C ALA A 329 -28.05 -2.59 -1.40
N PHE A 330 -27.58 -3.17 -2.50
CA PHE A 330 -26.33 -2.80 -3.16
C PHE A 330 -26.32 -1.31 -3.57
N ARG A 331 -27.41 -0.84 -4.17
CA ARG A 331 -27.57 0.57 -4.55
C ARG A 331 -27.50 1.52 -3.34
N ASN A 332 -27.98 1.11 -2.16
CA ASN A 332 -27.83 1.90 -0.93
C ASN A 332 -26.34 2.02 -0.53
N GLY A 333 -25.56 0.96 -0.68
CA GLY A 333 -24.10 1.01 -0.50
C GLY A 333 -23.45 2.03 -1.46
N ASN A 334 -23.77 1.97 -2.74
CA ASN A 334 -23.25 2.94 -3.72
C ASN A 334 -23.67 4.40 -3.41
N ARG A 335 -24.92 4.61 -2.96
CA ARG A 335 -25.37 5.95 -2.52
C ARG A 335 -24.57 6.45 -1.33
N LEU A 336 -24.21 5.56 -0.39
CA LEU A 336 -23.36 5.93 0.74
C LEU A 336 -21.92 6.27 0.28
N GLN A 337 -21.35 5.53 -0.68
CA GLN A 337 -20.07 5.89 -1.30
C GLN A 337 -20.13 7.30 -1.95
N ASP A 338 -21.21 7.64 -2.66
CA ASP A 338 -21.40 8.99 -3.23
C ASP A 338 -21.44 10.07 -2.15
N ILE A 339 -22.09 9.78 -1.02
CA ILE A 339 -22.17 10.71 0.12
C ILE A 339 -20.76 10.93 0.69
N VAL A 340 -20.02 9.89 1.00
CA VAL A 340 -18.67 10.00 1.60
C VAL A 340 -17.72 10.71 0.64
N MET A 341 -17.65 10.26 -0.61
CA MET A 341 -16.81 10.88 -1.63
C MET A 341 -17.17 12.37 -1.83
N GLY A 342 -18.45 12.73 -1.74
CA GLY A 342 -18.94 14.12 -1.82
C GLY A 342 -18.41 15.01 -0.69
N GLU A 343 -18.28 14.46 0.52
CA GLU A 343 -17.85 15.16 1.73
C GLU A 343 -16.32 15.30 1.84
N ILE A 344 -15.54 14.42 1.23
CA ILE A 344 -14.07 14.52 1.23
C ILE A 344 -13.65 15.73 0.39
N LYS A 345 -13.01 16.71 1.05
CA LYS A 345 -12.51 17.94 0.42
C LYS A 345 -11.23 18.40 1.08
N PRO A 346 -10.23 18.89 0.33
CA PRO A 346 -9.05 19.50 0.91
C PRO A 346 -9.38 20.55 1.97
N GLY A 347 -8.67 20.52 3.10
CA GLY A 347 -8.87 21.42 4.23
C GLY A 347 -9.83 20.92 5.30
N ARG A 348 -10.72 19.96 5.00
CA ARG A 348 -11.59 19.34 6.01
C ARG A 348 -10.87 18.21 6.74
N SER A 349 -11.14 18.08 8.02
CA SER A 349 -10.66 16.94 8.82
C SER A 349 -11.48 15.67 8.55
N GLY A 350 -10.88 14.51 8.84
CA GLY A 350 -11.58 13.23 8.75
C GLY A 350 -12.83 13.18 9.65
N ASN A 351 -12.75 13.75 10.84
CA ASN A 351 -13.87 13.80 11.80
C ASN A 351 -15.03 14.68 11.28
N GLU A 352 -14.75 15.82 10.66
CA GLU A 352 -15.79 16.67 10.04
C GLU A 352 -16.46 15.94 8.84
N ILE A 353 -15.67 15.20 8.06
CA ILE A 353 -16.18 14.41 6.93
C ILE A 353 -17.05 13.27 7.45
N LEU A 354 -16.61 12.56 8.49
CA LEU A 354 -17.40 11.50 9.13
C LEU A 354 -18.75 12.01 9.59
N GLN A 355 -18.78 13.09 10.40
CA GLN A 355 -20.02 13.59 10.97
C GLN A 355 -21.01 14.07 9.88
N SER A 356 -20.54 14.76 8.86
CA SER A 356 -21.39 15.18 7.75
C SER A 356 -21.89 13.99 6.91
N SER A 357 -21.03 13.00 6.67
CA SER A 357 -21.40 11.77 5.96
C SER A 357 -22.48 10.99 6.71
N LEU A 358 -22.32 10.79 8.02
CA LEU A 358 -23.33 10.12 8.86
C LEU A 358 -24.66 10.90 8.94
N ALA A 359 -24.62 12.21 8.98
CA ALA A 359 -25.81 13.04 8.96
C ALA A 359 -26.58 12.87 7.63
N ARG A 360 -25.87 12.93 6.49
CA ARG A 360 -26.46 12.73 5.18
C ARG A 360 -26.93 11.30 4.93
N MET A 361 -26.20 10.31 5.43
CA MET A 361 -26.58 8.90 5.41
C MET A 361 -27.96 8.70 6.08
N ARG A 362 -28.11 9.23 7.33
CA ARG A 362 -29.40 9.18 8.04
C ARG A 362 -30.51 9.92 7.32
N ALA A 363 -30.24 11.10 6.79
CA ALA A 363 -31.23 11.88 6.00
C ALA A 363 -31.65 11.17 4.72
N ALA A 364 -30.78 10.33 4.15
CA ALA A 364 -31.09 9.48 2.97
C ALA A 364 -31.81 8.18 3.33
N GLY A 365 -32.10 7.92 4.62
CA GLY A 365 -32.71 6.69 5.10
C GLY A 365 -31.81 5.46 4.97
N ILE A 366 -30.49 5.66 4.90
CA ILE A 366 -29.51 4.57 4.84
C ILE A 366 -29.04 4.27 6.26
N GLU A 367 -29.01 3.00 6.62
CA GLU A 367 -28.36 2.52 7.83
C GLU A 367 -27.00 1.93 7.45
N GLY A 368 -25.95 2.28 8.20
CA GLY A 368 -24.60 1.82 7.88
C GLY A 368 -23.52 2.44 8.77
N THR A 369 -22.28 2.15 8.41
CA THR A 369 -21.06 2.67 9.03
C THR A 369 -20.09 3.19 7.96
N VAL A 370 -19.25 4.16 8.34
CA VAL A 370 -18.23 4.75 7.47
C VAL A 370 -16.88 4.60 8.16
N TYR A 371 -15.90 4.02 7.49
CA TYR A 371 -14.57 3.79 8.05
C TYR A 371 -13.46 3.92 7.00
N SER A 372 -13.62 4.93 6.13
CA SER A 372 -12.73 5.25 5.02
C SER A 372 -11.37 5.79 5.51
N HIS A 373 -10.33 5.53 4.77
CA HIS A 373 -8.96 5.88 5.13
C HIS A 373 -8.12 6.35 3.93
N PRO A 374 -7.01 7.08 4.15
CA PRO A 374 -6.04 7.34 3.09
C PRO A 374 -5.39 6.06 2.61
N ILE A 375 -4.98 6.03 1.32
CA ILE A 375 -4.30 4.91 0.67
C ILE A 375 -3.13 5.39 -0.18
N GLY A 376 -2.18 4.52 -0.47
CA GLY A 376 -1.04 4.80 -1.36
C GLY A 376 0.19 3.99 -1.00
N VAL A 377 1.24 4.64 -0.43
CA VAL A 377 2.48 3.94 -0.02
C VAL A 377 2.21 2.91 1.08
N ASN A 378 1.19 3.13 1.87
CA ASN A 378 0.68 2.20 2.86
C ASN A 378 -0.80 1.95 2.57
N GLY A 379 -1.30 0.78 2.89
CA GLY A 379 -2.71 0.42 2.75
C GLY A 379 -3.57 1.30 3.66
N HIS A 380 -3.48 1.16 4.99
CA HIS A 380 -3.97 2.19 5.89
C HIS A 380 -3.00 3.37 5.88
N GLY A 381 -3.20 4.29 4.94
CA GLY A 381 -2.25 5.30 4.55
C GLY A 381 -2.05 6.45 5.53
N ALA A 382 -1.06 7.30 5.21
CA ALA A 382 -0.78 8.52 5.96
C ALA A 382 -1.87 9.57 5.68
N GLY A 383 -2.48 10.12 6.73
CA GLY A 383 -3.51 11.15 6.63
C GLY A 383 -4.69 10.94 7.59
N PRO A 384 -5.82 11.66 7.38
CA PRO A 384 -6.97 11.62 8.25
C PRO A 384 -7.79 10.34 8.09
N LEU A 385 -8.12 9.69 9.22
CA LEU A 385 -9.14 8.63 9.25
C LEU A 385 -10.55 9.23 9.26
N ILE A 386 -11.47 8.59 8.55
CA ILE A 386 -12.88 8.97 8.44
C ILE A 386 -13.72 7.88 9.11
N GLY A 387 -13.71 7.84 10.46
CA GLY A 387 -14.33 6.78 11.26
C GLY A 387 -13.48 5.52 11.39
N LEU A 388 -13.99 4.59 12.18
CA LEU A 388 -13.50 3.21 12.31
C LEU A 388 -14.73 2.29 12.26
N TRP A 389 -14.58 1.06 11.81
CA TRP A 389 -15.70 0.12 11.64
C TRP A 389 -16.50 -0.08 12.93
N ASP A 390 -15.84 -0.04 14.08
CA ASP A 390 -16.39 -0.21 15.43
C ASP A 390 -16.56 1.12 16.22
N TYR A 391 -16.17 2.27 15.64
CA TYR A 391 -16.23 3.55 16.33
C TYR A 391 -16.60 4.71 15.39
N GLN A 392 -17.87 5.19 15.50
CA GLN A 392 -18.46 6.18 14.60
C GLN A 392 -18.59 7.59 15.23
N GLN A 393 -18.00 7.83 16.39
CA GLN A 393 -18.09 9.12 17.11
C GLN A 393 -17.01 10.10 16.65
N GLY A 394 -15.99 9.61 15.96
CA GLY A 394 -14.81 10.36 15.52
C GLY A 394 -13.52 9.68 16.01
N VAL A 395 -12.42 9.95 15.36
CA VAL A 395 -11.11 9.37 15.67
C VAL A 395 -10.20 10.47 16.23
N PRO A 396 -10.06 10.59 17.56
CA PRO A 396 -9.23 11.64 18.17
C PRO A 396 -7.79 11.60 17.64
N GLY A 397 -7.25 12.77 17.32
CA GLY A 397 -5.90 12.91 16.75
C GLY A 397 -5.84 12.53 15.28
N ARG A 398 -5.96 11.24 14.95
CA ARG A 398 -5.84 10.79 13.55
C ARG A 398 -6.95 11.30 12.63
N GLY A 399 -8.17 11.40 13.13
CA GLY A 399 -9.29 11.99 12.40
C GLY A 399 -9.29 13.52 12.36
N ASP A 400 -8.47 14.19 13.18
CA ASP A 400 -8.40 15.65 13.23
C ASP A 400 -7.46 16.23 12.15
N ALA A 401 -6.63 15.40 11.52
CA ALA A 401 -5.79 15.84 10.40
C ALA A 401 -6.64 16.27 9.20
N PRO A 402 -6.21 17.28 8.45
CA PRO A 402 -6.91 17.71 7.25
C PRO A 402 -6.59 16.84 6.03
N VAL A 403 -7.55 16.70 5.15
CA VAL A 403 -7.32 16.25 3.77
C VAL A 403 -6.45 17.26 3.05
N ILE A 404 -5.44 16.80 2.34
CA ILE A 404 -4.59 17.65 1.48
C ILE A 404 -4.86 17.39 -0.01
N PRO A 405 -4.58 18.35 -0.92
CA PRO A 405 -4.56 18.08 -2.34
C PRO A 405 -3.59 16.96 -2.70
N ALA A 406 -3.85 16.26 -3.79
CA ALA A 406 -3.05 15.11 -4.23
C ALA A 406 -2.96 13.97 -3.20
N MET A 407 -4.03 13.70 -2.46
CA MET A 407 -4.16 12.57 -1.54
C MET A 407 -5.17 11.57 -2.11
N TRP A 408 -4.95 10.29 -1.85
CA TRP A 408 -5.87 9.22 -2.24
C TRP A 408 -6.54 8.61 -1.01
N PHE A 409 -7.76 8.11 -1.20
CA PHE A 409 -8.55 7.47 -0.15
C PHE A 409 -9.13 6.15 -0.64
N SER A 410 -9.21 5.17 0.23
CA SER A 410 -10.13 4.08 0.09
C SER A 410 -11.49 4.48 0.69
N ILE A 411 -12.54 4.44 -0.13
CA ILE A 411 -13.91 4.78 0.27
C ILE A 411 -14.56 3.52 0.78
N GLU A 412 -14.30 3.24 2.03
CA GLU A 412 -14.70 2.03 2.73
C GLU A 412 -15.89 2.32 3.64
N LEU A 413 -16.91 1.46 3.56
CA LEU A 413 -18.16 1.61 4.28
C LEU A 413 -19.02 0.36 4.20
N GLN A 414 -20.04 0.30 5.07
CA GLN A 414 -21.04 -0.74 5.04
C GLN A 414 -22.44 -0.12 5.09
N ALA A 415 -23.34 -0.54 4.19
CA ALA A 415 -24.74 -0.21 4.22
C ALA A 415 -25.58 -1.47 4.48
N THR A 416 -26.50 -1.41 5.43
CA THR A 416 -27.36 -2.54 5.79
C THR A 416 -28.80 -2.27 5.38
N SER A 417 -29.45 -3.23 4.74
CA SER A 417 -30.82 -3.11 4.28
C SER A 417 -31.62 -4.39 4.53
N PRO A 418 -32.92 -4.31 4.84
CA PRO A 418 -33.79 -5.49 4.86
C PRO A 418 -34.05 -5.97 3.43
N VAL A 419 -34.02 -7.28 3.20
CA VAL A 419 -34.25 -7.92 1.91
C VAL A 419 -35.59 -8.65 1.95
N PRO A 420 -36.62 -8.18 1.21
CA PRO A 420 -37.97 -8.77 1.25
C PRO A 420 -37.99 -10.26 0.87
N GLU A 421 -37.22 -10.66 -0.13
CA GLU A 421 -37.12 -12.04 -0.61
C GLU A 421 -36.46 -12.97 0.43
N TRP A 422 -35.82 -12.40 1.43
CA TRP A 422 -35.21 -13.08 2.57
C TRP A 422 -36.03 -12.89 3.86
N ASN A 423 -37.35 -12.67 3.72
CA ASN A 423 -38.29 -12.43 4.84
C ASN A 423 -37.89 -11.23 5.71
N GLY A 424 -37.32 -10.18 5.09
CA GLY A 424 -36.87 -9.00 5.81
C GLY A 424 -35.50 -9.16 6.51
N GLN A 425 -34.81 -10.28 6.30
CA GLN A 425 -33.44 -10.45 6.83
C GLN A 425 -32.58 -9.28 6.41
N ARG A 426 -31.80 -8.78 7.35
CA ARG A 426 -30.88 -7.67 7.13
C ARG A 426 -29.62 -8.18 6.44
N VAL A 427 -29.26 -7.56 5.33
CA VAL A 427 -28.07 -7.89 4.55
C VAL A 427 -27.18 -6.67 4.48
N SER A 428 -25.89 -6.87 4.72
CA SER A 428 -24.87 -5.83 4.69
C SER A 428 -24.15 -5.83 3.36
N MET A 429 -24.03 -4.66 2.76
CA MET A 429 -23.22 -4.40 1.58
C MET A 429 -21.99 -3.63 2.02
N ALA A 430 -20.89 -4.33 2.25
CA ALA A 430 -19.59 -3.74 2.50
C ALA A 430 -18.91 -3.49 1.15
N LEU A 431 -18.61 -2.23 0.89
CA LEU A 431 -18.07 -1.77 -0.39
C LEU A 431 -16.87 -0.87 -0.14
N GLU A 432 -15.84 -1.09 -0.92
CA GLU A 432 -14.63 -0.29 -0.87
C GLU A 432 -14.03 -0.12 -2.24
N GLU A 433 -13.68 1.13 -2.56
CA GLU A 433 -13.02 1.49 -3.81
C GLU A 433 -12.09 2.67 -3.60
N ASP A 434 -10.96 2.61 -4.25
CA ASP A 434 -9.98 3.68 -4.15
C ASP A 434 -10.36 4.88 -5.03
N MET A 435 -10.27 6.07 -4.43
CA MET A 435 -10.44 7.34 -5.12
C MET A 435 -9.17 8.18 -5.09
N THR A 436 -9.01 8.99 -6.11
CA THR A 436 -7.91 9.96 -6.24
C THR A 436 -8.41 11.38 -6.09
N ILE A 437 -7.61 12.23 -5.42
CA ILE A 437 -7.73 13.68 -5.46
C ILE A 437 -6.48 14.20 -6.16
N ASP A 438 -6.63 15.02 -7.18
CA ASP A 438 -5.48 15.64 -7.85
C ASP A 438 -5.01 16.93 -7.14
N ALA A 439 -3.97 17.58 -7.68
CA ALA A 439 -3.42 18.80 -7.12
C ALA A 439 -4.41 19.99 -7.15
N SER A 440 -5.45 19.96 -8.01
CA SER A 440 -6.51 20.96 -8.06
C SER A 440 -7.65 20.69 -7.07
N GLY A 441 -7.65 19.50 -6.44
CA GLY A 441 -8.73 19.01 -5.59
C GLY A 441 -9.85 18.30 -6.36
N ALA A 442 -9.70 18.06 -7.65
CA ALA A 442 -10.65 17.27 -8.44
C ALA A 442 -10.56 15.79 -8.03
N LYS A 443 -11.73 15.16 -7.93
CA LYS A 443 -11.89 13.78 -7.43
C LYS A 443 -12.35 12.84 -8.52
N ALA A 444 -11.81 11.63 -8.53
CA ALA A 444 -12.24 10.55 -9.40
C ALA A 444 -12.04 9.19 -8.71
N TRP A 445 -12.81 8.17 -9.10
CA TRP A 445 -12.45 6.79 -8.77
C TRP A 445 -11.13 6.44 -9.47
N ALA A 446 -10.25 5.74 -8.80
CA ALA A 446 -8.94 5.35 -9.37
C ALA A 446 -9.11 4.52 -10.64
N LEU A 447 -10.13 3.66 -10.68
CA LEU A 447 -10.59 2.96 -11.86
C LEU A 447 -12.10 3.21 -12.07
N ARG A 448 -12.92 2.61 -11.25
CA ARG A 448 -14.39 2.66 -11.21
C ARG A 448 -14.84 2.10 -9.88
N ARG A 449 -16.09 2.28 -9.52
CA ARG A 449 -16.69 1.56 -8.40
C ARG A 449 -17.47 0.34 -8.89
N GLN A 450 -17.66 -0.63 -8.02
CA GLN A 450 -18.56 -1.75 -8.26
C GLN A 450 -20.01 -1.25 -8.20
N THR A 451 -20.81 -1.54 -9.23
CA THR A 451 -22.24 -1.17 -9.32
C THR A 451 -23.16 -2.37 -9.44
N GLU A 452 -22.60 -3.55 -9.66
CA GLU A 452 -23.30 -4.82 -9.83
C GLU A 452 -22.54 -5.94 -9.12
N PHE A 453 -23.25 -6.97 -8.66
CA PHE A 453 -22.62 -8.17 -8.09
C PHE A 453 -21.77 -8.90 -9.14
N HIS A 454 -20.61 -9.41 -8.73
CA HIS A 454 -19.99 -10.51 -9.47
C HIS A 454 -20.90 -11.73 -9.41
N LEU A 455 -21.09 -12.43 -10.52
CA LEU A 455 -22.03 -13.54 -10.59
C LEU A 455 -21.30 -14.88 -10.72
N VAL A 456 -21.43 -15.71 -9.68
CA VAL A 456 -21.01 -17.11 -9.78
C VAL A 456 -22.15 -17.88 -10.46
N ARG A 457 -21.91 -18.32 -11.71
CA ARG A 457 -22.89 -19.08 -12.50
C ARG A 457 -22.73 -20.58 -12.21
N PRO A 458 -23.81 -21.33 -11.94
CA PRO A 458 -23.70 -22.77 -11.84
C PRO A 458 -23.11 -23.33 -13.14
N THR A 459 -22.13 -24.21 -13.05
CA THR A 459 -21.72 -25.01 -14.19
C THR A 459 -22.88 -25.90 -14.62
N ALA A 460 -23.24 -25.88 -15.90
CA ALA A 460 -24.28 -26.83 -16.39
C ALA A 460 -23.89 -28.24 -15.95
N LYS A 461 -24.81 -28.94 -15.28
CA LYS A 461 -24.59 -30.36 -15.01
C LYS A 461 -24.40 -31.07 -16.35
N PRO A 462 -23.35 -31.91 -16.50
CA PRO A 462 -23.10 -32.66 -17.71
C PRO A 462 -24.24 -33.59 -18.06
#